data_7faaedef58cf0c24e08cb0b49c576143
#
_entry.id   7faaedef58cf0c24e08cb0b49c576143
#
_cell.length_a   1.000
_cell.length_b   1.000
_cell.length_c   1.000
_cell.angle_alpha   90.00
_cell.angle_beta   90.00
_cell.angle_gamma   90.00
#
_symmetry.space_group_name_H-M   'P 1'
#
loop_
_entity.id
_entity.type
_entity.pdbx_description
1 polymer ?
#
loop_
_entity_poly.entity_id
_entity_poly.type
_entity_poly.pdbx_seq_one_letter_code
_entity_poly.pdbx_strand_id
1 'polypeptide(L)'
;MLKQSLIMGNLNFKDALLQGIPSELPPAARAIWAKSGDGAGHGLLGHLLDVAAVVEALLSFEPETTRRWAAQAFGLTDDNCVRWLAAAAGLHDFGKAIPGFQSKWPEGQSRDQKNGLSFGRGGPSFARHDLATAVHLRKPWGSKVSAHRRWIGDVVCAISAHHGFHFLSVEINAVQSLREPPEWALARAAILDAYWQTLKPDGTPSQTALSLPAINWLAGLTSTADWIASNPDWFPLGERLDDLFAYYRDGVERSIGALKQIGWSPFQTLQPMNKPSTAELLQQILGDAKPPRSLQREGDKLLQAIQGPTLMLVEAPMGEGKTEMAFLAHLRLQAANQHRGLYVALPTQATGNAMFQRAHRFLENFAKVHLDLQLVHGGAAMNADVQQLRGINDSVGDSISASGWLSQRRRPLLSAY
;
A
#
# COMPACT_ATOMS: atom_id res chain seq x y z
N MET A 1 2.70 15.10 -29.04
CA MET A 1 2.58 13.64 -29.31
C MET A 1 3.90 12.97 -28.97
N LEU A 2 4.14 12.66 -27.70
CA LEU A 2 5.29 11.90 -27.23
C LEU A 2 4.76 10.61 -26.62
N LYS A 3 5.20 9.53 -27.21
CA LYS A 3 4.83 8.13 -27.07
C LYS A 3 4.52 7.69 -25.64
N GLN A 4 3.29 7.28 -25.42
CA GLN A 4 2.77 6.42 -24.33
C GLN A 4 3.36 4.98 -24.35
N SER A 5 4.63 4.80 -24.67
CA SER A 5 5.22 3.50 -25.02
C SER A 5 6.26 3.00 -24.00
N LEU A 6 6.20 3.42 -22.74
CA LEU A 6 7.30 3.11 -21.80
C LEU A 6 6.88 2.59 -20.40
N ILE A 7 5.66 2.07 -20.25
CA ILE A 7 5.25 1.44 -18.96
C ILE A 7 4.82 -0.04 -19.14
N MET A 8 4.89 -0.57 -20.33
CA MET A 8 4.71 -2.01 -20.59
C MET A 8 6.08 -2.68 -20.72
N GLY A 9 6.86 -2.73 -19.62
CA GLY A 9 8.02 -3.62 -19.55
C GLY A 9 7.54 -5.06 -19.62
N ASN A 10 7.78 -5.72 -20.76
CA ASN A 10 7.74 -7.16 -21.06
C ASN A 10 6.97 -8.07 -20.07
N LEU A 11 5.68 -7.83 -19.92
CA LEU A 11 4.76 -8.85 -19.46
C LEU A 11 4.44 -9.72 -20.68
N ASN A 12 5.02 -10.90 -20.75
CA ASN A 12 4.73 -11.91 -21.75
C ASN A 12 3.31 -12.46 -21.52
N PHE A 13 2.29 -11.62 -21.71
CA PHE A 13 0.87 -11.98 -21.59
C PHE A 13 0.40 -12.94 -22.70
N LYS A 14 1.22 -13.19 -23.73
CA LYS A 14 0.79 -13.99 -24.89
C LYS A 14 0.74 -15.49 -24.64
N ASP A 15 1.51 -16.02 -23.69
CA ASP A 15 1.59 -17.47 -23.48
C ASP A 15 0.60 -18.01 -22.44
N ALA A 16 0.03 -17.15 -21.59
CA ALA A 16 -0.99 -17.53 -20.61
C ALA A 16 -2.42 -17.58 -21.18
N LEU A 17 -2.62 -17.08 -22.39
CA LEU A 17 -3.94 -16.94 -23.05
C LEU A 17 -4.52 -18.25 -23.61
N LEU A 18 -3.80 -19.37 -23.54
CA LEU A 18 -4.21 -20.60 -24.24
C LEU A 18 -4.68 -21.75 -23.34
N GLN A 19 -4.69 -21.59 -22.02
CA GLN A 19 -5.34 -22.57 -21.13
C GLN A 19 -6.51 -21.89 -20.44
N GLY A 20 -7.70 -22.06 -21.03
CA GLY A 20 -8.96 -21.59 -20.44
C GLY A 20 -9.07 -22.05 -18.99
N ILE A 21 -9.06 -21.08 -18.05
CA ILE A 21 -9.40 -21.37 -16.66
C ILE A 21 -10.89 -21.68 -16.65
N PRO A 22 -11.32 -22.77 -15.99
CA PRO A 22 -12.75 -22.97 -15.74
C PRO A 22 -13.26 -21.75 -14.96
N SER A 23 -14.05 -20.90 -15.60
CA SER A 23 -14.65 -19.69 -15.02
C SER A 23 -15.74 -20.01 -14.00
N GLU A 24 -15.94 -21.28 -13.64
CA GLU A 24 -17.01 -21.70 -12.75
C GLU A 24 -16.50 -21.94 -11.34
N LEU A 25 -16.42 -20.86 -10.56
CA LEU A 25 -16.42 -21.01 -9.11
C LEU A 25 -17.66 -21.78 -8.69
N PRO A 26 -17.53 -22.78 -7.76
CA PRO A 26 -18.69 -23.41 -7.16
C PRO A 26 -19.66 -22.36 -6.58
N PRO A 27 -20.99 -22.56 -6.68
CA PRO A 27 -21.96 -21.58 -6.20
C PRO A 27 -21.73 -21.12 -4.77
N ALA A 28 -21.33 -22.03 -3.88
CA ALA A 28 -20.97 -21.71 -2.49
C ALA A 28 -19.79 -20.72 -2.39
N ALA A 29 -18.73 -20.91 -3.18
CA ALA A 29 -17.58 -20.02 -3.20
C ALA A 29 -17.93 -18.66 -3.84
N ARG A 30 -18.74 -18.66 -4.90
CA ARG A 30 -19.22 -17.45 -5.57
C ARG A 30 -20.13 -16.61 -4.68
N ALA A 31 -20.90 -17.22 -3.78
CA ALA A 31 -21.82 -16.53 -2.88
C ALA A 31 -21.10 -15.69 -1.80
N ILE A 32 -19.90 -16.07 -1.39
CA ILE A 32 -19.16 -15.42 -0.30
C ILE A 32 -18.84 -13.97 -0.67
N TRP A 33 -19.28 -13.04 0.18
CA TRP A 33 -19.13 -11.61 -0.02
C TRP A 33 -17.98 -11.03 0.82
N ALA A 34 -17.37 -9.94 0.35
CA ALA A 34 -16.35 -9.15 1.06
C ALA A 34 -16.87 -7.80 1.51
N LYS A 35 -17.70 -7.16 0.70
CA LYS A 35 -18.30 -5.84 0.98
C LYS A 35 -19.81 -5.95 0.74
N SER A 36 -20.58 -5.29 1.59
CA SER A 36 -22.03 -5.14 1.46
C SER A 36 -22.37 -3.70 1.11
N GLY A 37 -23.47 -3.49 0.38
CA GLY A 37 -24.00 -2.19 0.02
C GLY A 37 -25.50 -2.29 -0.23
N ASP A 38 -26.16 -1.19 -0.57
CA ASP A 38 -27.60 -1.13 -0.80
C ASP A 38 -28.03 -2.03 -1.97
N GLY A 39 -28.37 -3.28 -1.65
CA GLY A 39 -28.83 -4.30 -2.60
C GLY A 39 -27.75 -4.99 -3.42
N ALA A 40 -26.53 -4.52 -3.47
CA ALA A 40 -25.41 -5.14 -4.16
C ALA A 40 -24.28 -5.48 -3.18
N GLY A 41 -23.84 -6.74 -3.16
CA GLY A 41 -22.62 -7.15 -2.50
C GLY A 41 -21.47 -7.21 -3.49
N HIS A 42 -20.24 -7.18 -2.98
CA HIS A 42 -19.06 -7.47 -3.76
C HIS A 42 -18.47 -8.80 -3.34
N GLY A 43 -18.24 -9.70 -4.30
CA GLY A 43 -17.74 -11.04 -4.03
C GLY A 43 -16.34 -11.04 -3.42
N LEU A 44 -16.04 -12.00 -2.55
CA LEU A 44 -14.73 -12.05 -1.87
C LEU A 44 -13.59 -12.18 -2.89
N LEU A 45 -13.69 -13.08 -3.87
CA LEU A 45 -12.64 -13.24 -4.88
C LEU A 45 -12.37 -11.95 -5.65
N GLY A 46 -13.43 -11.20 -6.02
CA GLY A 46 -13.29 -9.91 -6.68
C GLY A 46 -12.50 -8.93 -5.83
N HIS A 47 -12.86 -8.79 -4.55
CA HIS A 47 -12.15 -7.89 -3.63
C HIS A 47 -10.67 -8.28 -3.41
N LEU A 48 -10.37 -9.59 -3.30
CA LEU A 48 -8.98 -10.05 -3.19
C LEU A 48 -8.17 -9.65 -4.43
N LEU A 49 -8.75 -9.79 -5.63
CA LEU A 49 -8.13 -9.38 -6.90
C LEU A 49 -7.99 -7.86 -7.00
N ASP A 50 -8.98 -7.09 -6.54
CA ASP A 50 -8.91 -5.62 -6.53
C ASP A 50 -7.76 -5.12 -5.66
N VAL A 51 -7.59 -5.67 -4.45
CA VAL A 51 -6.47 -5.30 -3.58
C VAL A 51 -5.12 -5.68 -4.19
N ALA A 52 -5.01 -6.86 -4.80
CA ALA A 52 -3.81 -7.25 -5.53
C ALA A 52 -3.49 -6.28 -6.68
N ALA A 53 -4.51 -5.85 -7.43
CA ALA A 53 -4.36 -4.88 -8.52
C ALA A 53 -3.90 -3.50 -8.02
N VAL A 54 -4.42 -3.04 -6.88
CA VAL A 54 -3.97 -1.79 -6.25
C VAL A 54 -2.51 -1.89 -5.81
N VAL A 55 -2.08 -3.02 -5.23
CA VAL A 55 -0.67 -3.23 -4.85
C VAL A 55 0.24 -3.18 -6.07
N GLU A 56 -0.15 -3.82 -7.18
CA GLU A 56 0.62 -3.77 -8.43
C GLU A 56 0.75 -2.34 -8.94
N ALA A 57 -0.33 -1.56 -8.94
CA ALA A 57 -0.33 -0.17 -9.34
C ALA A 57 0.52 0.71 -8.39
N LEU A 58 0.39 0.57 -7.07
CA LEU A 58 1.20 1.28 -6.09
C LEU A 58 2.69 1.04 -6.32
N LEU A 59 3.10 -0.22 -6.44
CA LEU A 59 4.51 -0.57 -6.64
C LEU A 59 5.05 -0.12 -8.00
N SER A 60 4.19 0.00 -9.02
CA SER A 60 4.59 0.57 -10.31
C SER A 60 4.90 2.06 -10.23
N PHE A 61 4.32 2.78 -9.26
CA PHE A 61 4.55 4.21 -9.03
C PHE A 61 5.75 4.46 -8.11
N GLU A 62 6.20 3.44 -7.38
CA GLU A 62 7.35 3.55 -6.49
C GLU A 62 8.68 3.57 -7.25
N PRO A 63 9.74 4.20 -6.70
CA PRO A 63 11.07 4.20 -7.30
C PRO A 63 11.64 2.78 -7.37
N GLU A 64 12.56 2.57 -8.31
CA GLU A 64 13.23 1.28 -8.48
C GLU A 64 13.94 0.80 -7.21
N THR A 65 14.49 1.73 -6.43
CA THR A 65 15.14 1.42 -5.14
C THR A 65 14.20 0.79 -4.14
N THR A 66 12.93 1.24 -4.06
CA THR A 66 11.89 0.61 -3.20
C THR A 66 11.60 -0.82 -3.67
N ARG A 67 11.40 -1.02 -4.97
CA ARG A 67 11.14 -2.36 -5.53
C ARG A 67 12.30 -3.31 -5.33
N ARG A 68 13.55 -2.85 -5.56
CA ARG A 68 14.76 -3.63 -5.34
C ARG A 68 14.95 -3.99 -3.86
N TRP A 69 14.71 -3.03 -2.96
CA TRP A 69 14.71 -3.30 -1.52
C TRP A 69 13.67 -4.38 -1.16
N ALA A 70 12.46 -4.26 -1.66
CA ALA A 70 11.40 -5.22 -1.40
C ALA A 70 11.76 -6.60 -1.97
N ALA A 71 12.28 -6.68 -3.21
CA ALA A 71 12.76 -7.93 -3.79
C ALA A 71 13.80 -8.61 -2.88
N GLN A 72 14.81 -7.87 -2.44
CA GLN A 72 15.83 -8.37 -1.53
C GLN A 72 15.26 -8.80 -0.16
N ALA A 73 14.40 -7.98 0.44
CA ALA A 73 13.83 -8.24 1.77
C ALA A 73 12.94 -9.49 1.79
N PHE A 74 12.24 -9.76 0.68
CA PHE A 74 11.35 -10.92 0.55
C PHE A 74 12.01 -12.12 -0.13
N GLY A 75 13.27 -12.00 -0.57
CA GLY A 75 13.99 -13.05 -1.28
C GLY A 75 13.42 -13.35 -2.67
N LEU A 76 12.98 -12.31 -3.36
CA LEU A 76 12.41 -12.34 -4.69
C LEU A 76 13.38 -11.75 -5.72
N THR A 77 13.11 -11.92 -7.00
CA THR A 77 13.80 -11.20 -8.07
C THR A 77 13.10 -9.88 -8.38
N ASP A 78 13.82 -8.93 -8.98
CA ASP A 78 13.23 -7.64 -9.36
C ASP A 78 12.04 -7.81 -10.32
N ASP A 79 12.10 -8.80 -11.21
CA ASP A 79 11.06 -9.04 -12.22
C ASP A 79 9.78 -9.63 -11.63
N ASN A 80 9.86 -10.45 -10.58
CA ASN A 80 8.70 -11.13 -10.02
C ASN A 80 8.19 -10.51 -8.70
N CYS A 81 8.95 -9.60 -8.10
CA CYS A 81 8.66 -9.01 -6.80
C CYS A 81 7.28 -8.37 -6.74
N VAL A 82 6.92 -7.55 -7.71
CA VAL A 82 5.64 -6.83 -7.75
C VAL A 82 4.47 -7.82 -7.77
N ARG A 83 4.54 -8.83 -8.61
CA ARG A 83 3.50 -9.86 -8.73
C ARG A 83 3.38 -10.73 -7.46
N TRP A 84 4.49 -11.08 -6.83
CA TRP A 84 4.50 -11.81 -5.57
C TRP A 84 3.87 -11.01 -4.42
N LEU A 85 4.22 -9.73 -4.29
CA LEU A 85 3.67 -8.86 -3.25
C LEU A 85 2.19 -8.57 -3.48
N ALA A 86 1.78 -8.38 -4.73
CA ALA A 86 0.37 -8.26 -5.10
C ALA A 86 -0.42 -9.53 -4.73
N ALA A 87 0.10 -10.71 -5.11
CA ALA A 87 -0.53 -11.98 -4.80
C ALA A 87 -0.59 -12.28 -3.30
N ALA A 88 0.41 -11.86 -2.52
CA ALA A 88 0.39 -12.01 -1.07
C ALA A 88 -0.61 -11.05 -0.41
N ALA A 89 -0.51 -9.74 -0.69
CA ALA A 89 -1.32 -8.72 -0.05
C ALA A 89 -2.82 -8.88 -0.38
N GLY A 90 -3.17 -9.27 -1.60
CA GLY A 90 -4.56 -9.50 -1.98
C GLY A 90 -5.26 -10.57 -1.13
N LEU A 91 -4.54 -11.50 -0.51
CA LEU A 91 -5.11 -12.54 0.37
C LEU A 91 -5.46 -12.04 1.79
N HIS A 92 -5.32 -10.76 2.09
CA HIS A 92 -5.50 -10.19 3.44
C HIS A 92 -6.88 -10.50 4.07
N ASP A 93 -7.92 -10.50 3.28
CA ASP A 93 -9.32 -10.69 3.66
C ASP A 93 -9.84 -12.12 3.46
N PHE A 94 -8.95 -13.07 3.19
CA PHE A 94 -9.32 -14.48 2.99
C PHE A 94 -10.18 -15.05 4.12
N GLY A 95 -9.97 -14.58 5.33
CA GLY A 95 -10.74 -14.94 6.51
C GLY A 95 -12.18 -14.42 6.54
N LYS A 96 -12.64 -13.61 5.58
CA LYS A 96 -14.06 -13.26 5.44
C LYS A 96 -14.92 -14.47 5.09
N ALA A 97 -14.32 -15.52 4.52
CA ALA A 97 -15.00 -16.77 4.22
C ALA A 97 -15.19 -17.65 5.46
N ILE A 98 -15.87 -17.14 6.47
CA ILE A 98 -16.27 -17.85 7.70
C ILE A 98 -17.73 -17.52 8.05
N PRO A 99 -18.47 -18.45 8.71
CA PRO A 99 -19.86 -18.22 9.08
C PRO A 99 -20.07 -16.92 9.86
N GLY A 100 -19.20 -16.64 10.83
CA GLY A 100 -19.33 -15.48 11.71
C GLY A 100 -19.16 -14.13 11.01
N PHE A 101 -18.34 -14.04 9.97
CA PHE A 101 -18.27 -12.83 9.17
C PHE A 101 -19.47 -12.71 8.23
N GLN A 102 -19.80 -13.77 7.53
CA GLN A 102 -20.88 -13.80 6.53
C GLN A 102 -22.27 -13.56 7.12
N SER A 103 -22.49 -13.87 8.40
CA SER A 103 -23.76 -13.57 9.10
C SER A 103 -23.96 -12.09 9.43
N LYS A 104 -22.97 -11.22 9.22
CA LYS A 104 -23.09 -9.76 9.48
C LYS A 104 -23.99 -9.04 8.48
N TRP A 105 -24.24 -9.64 7.32
CA TRP A 105 -25.11 -9.10 6.29
C TRP A 105 -26.24 -10.11 6.00
N PRO A 106 -27.49 -9.86 6.45
CA PRO A 106 -28.60 -10.82 6.36
C PRO A 106 -28.91 -11.27 4.94
N GLU A 107 -28.87 -10.37 3.97
CA GLU A 107 -29.11 -10.68 2.55
C GLU A 107 -28.01 -11.59 1.99
N GLY A 108 -26.74 -11.30 2.35
CA GLY A 108 -25.60 -12.14 2.03
C GLY A 108 -25.71 -13.51 2.66
N GLN A 109 -26.04 -13.61 3.95
CA GLN A 109 -26.27 -14.88 4.65
C GLN A 109 -27.37 -15.71 3.98
N SER A 110 -28.48 -15.08 3.58
CA SER A 110 -29.56 -15.75 2.87
C SER A 110 -29.11 -16.31 1.52
N ARG A 111 -28.26 -15.58 0.81
CA ARG A 111 -27.66 -16.01 -0.45
C ARG A 111 -26.69 -17.17 -0.22
N ASP A 112 -25.86 -17.10 0.80
CA ASP A 112 -24.90 -18.15 1.17
C ASP A 112 -25.62 -19.46 1.46
N GLN A 113 -26.72 -19.43 2.25
CA GLN A 113 -27.54 -20.58 2.56
C GLN A 113 -28.17 -21.21 1.30
N LYS A 114 -28.69 -20.39 0.38
CA LYS A 114 -29.25 -20.86 -0.90
C LYS A 114 -28.22 -21.56 -1.78
N ASN A 115 -26.94 -21.21 -1.60
CA ASN A 115 -25.80 -21.77 -2.33
C ASN A 115 -25.06 -22.87 -1.58
N GLY A 116 -25.65 -23.40 -0.49
CA GLY A 116 -25.15 -24.58 0.20
C GLY A 116 -24.22 -24.35 1.36
N LEU A 117 -24.06 -23.09 1.83
CA LEU A 117 -23.29 -22.79 3.03
C LEU A 117 -24.21 -22.84 4.26
N SER A 118 -23.85 -23.60 5.28
CA SER A 118 -24.61 -23.68 6.52
C SER A 118 -24.02 -22.86 7.65
N PHE A 119 -24.91 -22.32 8.48
CA PHE A 119 -24.57 -21.58 9.68
C PHE A 119 -24.96 -22.39 10.90
N GLY A 120 -24.02 -22.77 11.78
CA GLY A 120 -24.24 -23.67 12.91
C GLY A 120 -25.38 -23.23 13.84
N ARG A 121 -25.97 -24.21 14.55
CA ARG A 121 -27.07 -23.98 15.52
C ARG A 121 -26.54 -23.32 16.79
N GLY A 122 -26.32 -22.08 16.90
CA GLY A 122 -25.81 -21.41 18.12
C GLY A 122 -25.27 -20.04 17.83
N GLY A 123 -25.38 -19.63 16.58
CA GLY A 123 -24.86 -18.35 16.10
C GLY A 123 -23.34 -18.38 15.87
N PRO A 124 -22.81 -17.37 15.18
CA PRO A 124 -21.41 -17.31 14.84
C PRO A 124 -20.59 -16.90 16.07
N SER A 125 -19.89 -17.84 16.65
CA SER A 125 -19.02 -17.61 17.82
C SER A 125 -17.78 -16.77 17.52
N PHE A 126 -17.41 -16.60 16.22
CA PHE A 126 -16.19 -15.93 15.81
C PHE A 126 -16.39 -15.18 14.48
N ALA A 127 -16.12 -13.86 14.48
CA ALA A 127 -16.41 -12.96 13.37
C ALA A 127 -15.23 -12.05 12.95
N ARG A 128 -14.04 -12.20 13.55
CA ARG A 128 -12.83 -11.44 13.21
C ARG A 128 -12.16 -12.04 11.99
N HIS A 129 -12.40 -11.44 10.81
CA HIS A 129 -11.86 -11.94 9.54
C HIS A 129 -10.33 -11.83 9.44
N ASP A 130 -9.74 -10.80 10.05
CA ASP A 130 -8.31 -10.59 10.11
C ASP A 130 -7.60 -11.76 10.82
N LEU A 131 -8.08 -12.15 12.02
CA LEU A 131 -7.58 -13.32 12.73
C LEU A 131 -7.91 -14.63 11.99
N ALA A 132 -9.09 -14.72 11.37
CA ALA A 132 -9.45 -15.88 10.54
C ALA A 132 -8.50 -16.06 9.34
N THR A 133 -8.02 -14.97 8.73
CA THR A 133 -6.97 -15.03 7.70
C THR A 133 -5.71 -15.68 8.25
N ALA A 134 -5.23 -15.26 9.42
CA ALA A 134 -4.05 -15.86 10.07
C ALA A 134 -4.22 -17.37 10.33
N VAL A 135 -5.45 -17.79 10.69
CA VAL A 135 -5.77 -19.19 10.99
C VAL A 135 -5.91 -20.05 9.74
N HIS A 136 -6.70 -19.60 8.76
CA HIS A 136 -7.15 -20.45 7.66
C HIS A 136 -6.28 -20.37 6.41
N LEU A 137 -5.41 -19.36 6.26
CA LEU A 137 -4.64 -19.17 5.02
C LEU A 137 -3.31 -19.94 5.02
N ARG A 138 -2.58 -19.97 6.14
CA ARG A 138 -1.19 -20.45 6.21
C ARG A 138 -0.98 -21.83 5.60
N LYS A 139 -1.82 -22.80 5.93
CA LYS A 139 -1.67 -24.19 5.47
C LYS A 139 -2.09 -24.36 4.01
N PRO A 140 -3.28 -23.91 3.57
CA PRO A 140 -3.72 -24.05 2.18
C PRO A 140 -2.80 -23.29 1.20
N TRP A 141 -2.42 -22.06 1.52
CA TRP A 141 -1.51 -21.30 0.67
C TRP A 141 -0.11 -21.90 0.65
N GLY A 142 0.39 -22.36 1.80
CA GLY A 142 1.67 -23.03 1.89
C GLY A 142 1.77 -24.33 1.08
N SER A 143 0.65 -24.96 0.72
CA SER A 143 0.65 -26.11 -0.20
C SER A 143 0.76 -25.71 -1.69
N LYS A 144 0.54 -24.44 -2.00
CA LYS A 144 0.56 -23.89 -3.38
C LYS A 144 1.90 -23.23 -3.71
N VAL A 145 2.64 -22.80 -2.70
CA VAL A 145 3.86 -22.02 -2.88
C VAL A 145 5.08 -22.82 -2.42
N SER A 146 6.11 -22.84 -3.24
CA SER A 146 7.41 -23.48 -2.90
C SER A 146 8.27 -22.50 -2.10
N ALA A 147 7.82 -22.12 -0.88
CA ALA A 147 8.54 -21.19 -0.01
C ALA A 147 8.79 -21.83 1.36
N HIS A 148 9.76 -21.28 2.11
CA HIS A 148 10.04 -21.76 3.45
C HIS A 148 8.85 -21.53 4.38
N ARG A 149 8.52 -22.52 5.23
CA ARG A 149 7.35 -22.49 6.12
C ARG A 149 7.29 -21.24 7.01
N ARG A 150 8.44 -20.75 7.46
CA ARG A 150 8.52 -19.56 8.30
C ARG A 150 8.24 -18.31 7.48
N TRP A 151 8.77 -18.20 6.26
CA TRP A 151 8.47 -17.11 5.34
C TRP A 151 6.95 -17.00 5.08
N ILE A 152 6.29 -18.13 4.79
CA ILE A 152 4.82 -18.17 4.63
C ILE A 152 4.11 -17.65 5.88
N GLY A 153 4.58 -18.08 7.07
CA GLY A 153 4.02 -17.63 8.35
C GLY A 153 4.19 -16.13 8.58
N ASP A 154 5.35 -15.58 8.23
CA ASP A 154 5.67 -14.16 8.39
C ASP A 154 4.83 -13.30 7.42
N VAL A 155 4.65 -13.74 6.16
CA VAL A 155 3.78 -13.05 5.18
C VAL A 155 2.32 -13.09 5.65
N VAL A 156 1.81 -14.24 6.08
CA VAL A 156 0.43 -14.35 6.58
C VAL A 156 0.23 -13.47 7.81
N CYS A 157 1.22 -13.41 8.71
CA CYS A 157 1.20 -12.50 9.85
C CYS A 157 1.10 -11.03 9.40
N ALA A 158 1.90 -10.63 8.40
CA ALA A 158 1.90 -9.27 7.87
C ALA A 158 0.54 -8.87 7.28
N ILE A 159 0.00 -9.67 6.36
CA ILE A 159 -1.26 -9.35 5.68
C ILE A 159 -2.49 -9.45 6.60
N SER A 160 -2.45 -10.31 7.63
CA SER A 160 -3.48 -10.36 8.66
C SER A 160 -3.46 -9.14 9.58
N ALA A 161 -2.33 -8.42 9.64
CA ALA A 161 -2.16 -7.23 10.46
C ALA A 161 -2.62 -5.92 9.78
N HIS A 162 -3.32 -5.98 8.63
CA HIS A 162 -3.77 -4.82 7.87
C HIS A 162 -4.71 -3.87 8.65
N HIS A 163 -5.25 -4.31 9.78
CA HIS A 163 -5.97 -3.47 10.74
C HIS A 163 -5.09 -2.85 11.83
N GLY A 164 -3.75 -3.05 11.77
CA GLY A 164 -2.78 -2.44 12.68
C GLY A 164 -2.41 -3.29 13.90
N PHE A 165 -2.81 -4.57 13.94
CA PHE A 165 -2.52 -5.47 15.07
C PHE A 165 -1.95 -6.80 14.59
N HIS A 166 -0.83 -7.22 15.20
CA HIS A 166 -0.32 -8.57 15.05
C HIS A 166 -1.00 -9.51 16.06
N PHE A 167 -1.27 -10.74 15.63
CA PHE A 167 -1.90 -11.74 16.48
C PHE A 167 -0.87 -12.58 17.21
N LEU A 168 -1.13 -12.84 18.48
CA LEU A 168 -0.35 -13.77 19.28
C LEU A 168 -0.70 -15.22 18.92
N SER A 169 0.28 -16.12 19.07
CA SER A 169 0.05 -17.55 18.82
C SER A 169 -1.09 -18.14 19.65
N VAL A 170 -1.31 -17.63 20.86
CA VAL A 170 -2.42 -18.06 21.73
C VAL A 170 -3.78 -17.71 21.11
N GLU A 171 -3.93 -16.54 20.49
CA GLU A 171 -5.16 -16.11 19.84
C GLU A 171 -5.45 -16.99 18.60
N ILE A 172 -4.42 -17.25 17.78
CA ILE A 172 -4.52 -18.11 16.60
C ILE A 172 -4.94 -19.52 17.00
N ASN A 173 -4.28 -20.10 18.02
CA ASN A 173 -4.57 -21.46 18.48
C ASN A 173 -5.98 -21.59 19.09
N ALA A 174 -6.47 -20.56 19.79
CA ALA A 174 -7.82 -20.55 20.34
C ALA A 174 -8.88 -20.64 19.24
N VAL A 175 -8.68 -19.98 18.12
CA VAL A 175 -9.62 -20.01 16.98
C VAL A 175 -9.49 -21.28 16.15
N GLN A 176 -8.29 -21.84 15.99
CA GLN A 176 -8.08 -23.10 15.27
C GLN A 176 -8.86 -24.27 15.85
N SER A 177 -9.19 -24.23 17.14
CA SER A 177 -9.98 -25.27 17.82
C SER A 177 -11.48 -25.19 17.53
N LEU A 178 -11.97 -24.09 16.96
CA LEU A 178 -13.39 -23.91 16.65
C LEU A 178 -13.78 -24.76 15.42
N ARG A 179 -14.89 -25.49 15.58
CA ARG A 179 -15.43 -26.29 14.47
C ARG A 179 -16.33 -25.45 13.61
N GLU A 180 -16.17 -25.60 12.31
CA GLU A 180 -17.04 -25.02 11.28
C GLU A 180 -17.61 -26.14 10.37
N PRO A 181 -18.72 -25.92 9.70
CA PRO A 181 -19.21 -26.85 8.67
C PRO A 181 -18.18 -27.01 7.54
N PRO A 182 -18.00 -28.23 6.99
CA PRO A 182 -16.91 -28.54 6.06
C PRO A 182 -17.01 -27.79 4.73
N GLU A 183 -18.19 -27.37 4.30
CA GLU A 183 -18.42 -26.63 3.07
C GLU A 183 -17.69 -25.28 3.05
N TRP A 184 -17.46 -24.64 4.21
CA TRP A 184 -16.66 -23.40 4.30
C TRP A 184 -15.21 -23.62 3.89
N ALA A 185 -14.61 -24.72 4.33
CA ALA A 185 -13.25 -25.07 3.94
C ALA A 185 -13.15 -25.36 2.43
N LEU A 186 -14.15 -26.02 1.85
CA LEU A 186 -14.21 -26.28 0.40
C LEU A 186 -14.37 -24.99 -0.40
N ALA A 187 -15.25 -24.08 0.05
CA ALA A 187 -15.44 -22.79 -0.60
C ALA A 187 -14.16 -21.93 -0.55
N ARG A 188 -13.48 -21.90 0.60
CA ARG A 188 -12.16 -21.21 0.73
C ARG A 188 -11.11 -21.82 -0.19
N ALA A 189 -11.06 -23.14 -0.32
CA ALA A 189 -10.12 -23.80 -1.21
C ALA A 189 -10.37 -23.39 -2.67
N ALA A 190 -11.63 -23.39 -3.12
CA ALA A 190 -12.00 -22.97 -4.46
C ALA A 190 -11.65 -21.50 -4.75
N ILE A 191 -11.91 -20.59 -3.79
CA ILE A 191 -11.52 -19.17 -3.91
C ILE A 191 -10.00 -19.06 -4.03
N LEU A 192 -9.23 -19.74 -3.17
CA LEU A 192 -7.78 -19.70 -3.20
C LEU A 192 -7.22 -20.29 -4.50
N ASP A 193 -7.83 -21.34 -5.04
CA ASP A 193 -7.43 -21.95 -6.30
C ASP A 193 -7.63 -20.99 -7.47
N ALA A 194 -8.79 -20.38 -7.58
CA ALA A 194 -9.12 -19.42 -8.63
C ALA A 194 -8.22 -18.17 -8.54
N TYR A 195 -8.05 -17.63 -7.34
CA TYR A 195 -7.16 -16.49 -7.06
C TYR A 195 -5.73 -16.78 -7.47
N TRP A 196 -5.18 -17.92 -7.02
CA TRP A 196 -3.80 -18.29 -7.27
C TRP A 196 -3.53 -18.61 -8.74
N GLN A 197 -4.47 -19.21 -9.45
CA GLN A 197 -4.38 -19.43 -10.89
C GLN A 197 -4.33 -18.11 -11.67
N THR A 198 -5.09 -17.10 -11.23
CA THR A 198 -5.13 -15.79 -11.87
C THR A 198 -3.82 -15.01 -11.69
N LEU A 199 -3.23 -15.04 -10.51
CA LEU A 199 -2.05 -14.24 -10.20
C LEU A 199 -0.73 -14.98 -10.38
N LYS A 200 -0.68 -16.26 -10.03
CA LYS A 200 0.42 -17.24 -10.11
C LYS A 200 1.79 -16.58 -10.39
N PRO A 201 2.42 -15.96 -9.39
CA PRO A 201 3.72 -15.32 -9.58
C PRO A 201 4.79 -16.36 -9.89
N ASP A 202 5.72 -16.02 -10.77
CA ASP A 202 6.84 -16.88 -11.16
C ASP A 202 7.92 -16.93 -10.07
N GLY A 203 8.68 -18.02 -10.07
CA GLY A 203 9.81 -18.20 -9.18
C GLY A 203 9.43 -18.58 -7.76
N THR A 204 10.43 -18.66 -6.89
CA THR A 204 10.29 -19.10 -5.50
C THR A 204 11.03 -18.13 -4.58
N PRO A 205 10.41 -17.64 -3.48
CA PRO A 205 11.11 -16.83 -2.49
C PRO A 205 12.31 -17.60 -1.89
N SER A 206 13.48 -16.97 -1.89
CA SER A 206 14.73 -17.56 -1.41
C SER A 206 14.98 -17.34 0.10
N GLN A 207 14.30 -16.39 0.72
CA GLN A 207 14.40 -16.10 2.16
C GLN A 207 13.72 -17.18 3.00
N THR A 208 14.34 -17.53 4.13
CA THR A 208 13.74 -18.47 5.09
C THR A 208 12.75 -17.80 6.04
N ALA A 209 12.92 -16.51 6.31
CA ALA A 209 12.08 -15.69 7.21
C ALA A 209 12.17 -14.24 6.79
N LEU A 210 11.17 -13.44 7.18
CA LEU A 210 11.18 -12.00 6.98
C LEU A 210 11.71 -11.26 8.21
N SER A 211 12.34 -10.11 7.98
CA SER A 211 12.66 -9.17 9.04
C SER A 211 11.41 -8.42 9.52
N LEU A 212 11.42 -7.91 10.76
CA LEU A 212 10.29 -7.12 11.27
C LEU A 212 9.98 -5.89 10.43
N PRO A 213 10.97 -5.13 9.89
CA PRO A 213 10.70 -4.05 8.94
C PRO A 213 9.95 -4.52 7.69
N ALA A 214 10.32 -5.67 7.11
CA ALA A 214 9.63 -6.20 5.93
C ALA A 214 8.18 -6.62 6.24
N ILE A 215 7.94 -7.24 7.41
CA ILE A 215 6.60 -7.60 7.88
C ILE A 215 5.73 -6.36 8.04
N ASN A 216 6.23 -5.32 8.73
CA ASN A 216 5.49 -4.08 8.96
C ASN A 216 5.24 -3.32 7.65
N TRP A 217 6.22 -3.30 6.75
CA TRP A 217 6.06 -2.66 5.45
C TRP A 217 4.97 -3.34 4.60
N LEU A 218 4.95 -4.68 4.56
CA LEU A 218 3.90 -5.41 3.85
C LEU A 218 2.52 -5.19 4.48
N ALA A 219 2.44 -5.13 5.81
CA ALA A 219 1.19 -4.80 6.51
C ALA A 219 0.68 -3.40 6.13
N GLY A 220 1.55 -2.40 6.08
CA GLY A 220 1.23 -1.04 5.65
C GLY A 220 0.79 -0.96 4.18
N LEU A 221 1.52 -1.62 3.28
CA LEU A 221 1.17 -1.73 1.86
C LEU A 221 -0.22 -2.37 1.68
N THR A 222 -0.48 -3.45 2.41
CA THR A 222 -1.77 -4.16 2.39
C THR A 222 -2.91 -3.26 2.89
N SER A 223 -2.71 -2.56 4.02
CA SER A 223 -3.71 -1.63 4.56
C SER A 223 -4.05 -0.51 3.58
N THR A 224 -3.04 0.08 2.96
CA THR A 224 -3.22 1.15 1.97
C THR A 224 -3.99 0.64 0.76
N ALA A 225 -3.63 -0.54 0.25
CA ALA A 225 -4.29 -1.13 -0.90
C ALA A 225 -5.75 -1.52 -0.60
N ASP A 226 -6.05 -2.11 0.57
CA ASP A 226 -7.42 -2.39 0.99
C ASP A 226 -8.27 -1.13 1.08
N TRP A 227 -7.73 -0.02 1.61
CA TRP A 227 -8.48 1.23 1.70
C TRP A 227 -8.85 1.80 0.33
N ILE A 228 -7.95 1.72 -0.65
CA ILE A 228 -8.21 2.16 -2.02
C ILE A 228 -9.22 1.23 -2.69
N ALA A 229 -8.99 -0.08 -2.64
CA ALA A 229 -9.85 -1.09 -3.23
C ALA A 229 -11.24 -1.20 -2.57
N SER A 230 -11.41 -0.62 -1.37
CA SER A 230 -12.66 -0.59 -0.63
C SER A 230 -13.53 0.64 -0.93
N ASN A 231 -13.05 1.57 -1.75
CA ASN A 231 -13.83 2.74 -2.14
C ASN A 231 -14.73 2.39 -3.35
N PRO A 232 -16.08 2.47 -3.20
CA PRO A 232 -17.01 2.11 -4.27
C PRO A 232 -16.96 3.05 -5.48
N ASP A 233 -16.44 4.27 -5.33
CA ASP A 233 -16.29 5.21 -6.44
C ASP A 233 -15.21 4.74 -7.44
N TRP A 234 -14.21 4.01 -6.96
CA TRP A 234 -13.14 3.44 -7.78
C TRP A 234 -13.34 1.96 -8.10
N PHE A 235 -13.87 1.22 -7.13
CA PHE A 235 -14.14 -0.22 -7.23
C PHE A 235 -15.63 -0.47 -6.98
N PRO A 236 -16.49 -0.31 -8.00
CA PRO A 236 -17.92 -0.45 -7.85
C PRO A 236 -18.30 -1.82 -7.31
N LEU A 237 -19.30 -1.86 -6.42
CA LEU A 237 -19.85 -3.11 -5.92
C LEU A 237 -20.53 -3.87 -7.05
N GLY A 238 -20.46 -5.19 -6.99
CA GLY A 238 -21.08 -6.08 -7.97
C GLY A 238 -20.15 -7.23 -8.36
N GLU A 239 -20.73 -8.28 -8.87
CA GLU A 239 -19.99 -9.46 -9.33
C GLU A 239 -19.75 -9.36 -10.84
N ARG A 240 -18.49 -9.46 -11.28
CA ARG A 240 -18.08 -9.41 -12.68
C ARG A 240 -16.98 -10.44 -12.96
N LEU A 241 -17.18 -11.69 -12.51
CA LEU A 241 -16.12 -12.70 -12.49
C LEU A 241 -16.20 -13.69 -13.67
N ASP A 242 -16.67 -13.26 -14.83
CA ASP A 242 -16.78 -14.14 -16.01
C ASP A 242 -15.39 -14.46 -16.59
N ASP A 243 -14.45 -13.51 -16.54
CA ASP A 243 -13.03 -13.69 -16.89
C ASP A 243 -12.15 -13.04 -15.81
N LEU A 244 -11.52 -13.87 -14.99
CA LEU A 244 -10.70 -13.41 -13.87
C LEU A 244 -9.43 -12.66 -14.31
N PHE A 245 -8.85 -13.01 -15.45
CA PHE A 245 -7.68 -12.30 -15.97
C PHE A 245 -8.06 -10.92 -16.51
N ALA A 246 -9.14 -10.85 -17.28
CA ALA A 246 -9.67 -9.57 -17.75
C ALA A 246 -10.06 -8.70 -16.55
N TYR A 247 -10.76 -9.27 -15.56
CA TYR A 247 -11.12 -8.57 -14.33
C TYR A 247 -9.91 -7.97 -13.61
N TYR A 248 -8.86 -8.78 -13.41
CA TYR A 248 -7.63 -8.35 -12.73
C TYR A 248 -6.90 -7.26 -13.53
N ARG A 249 -6.74 -7.43 -14.84
CA ARG A 249 -6.12 -6.42 -15.72
C ARG A 249 -6.87 -5.08 -15.64
N ASP A 250 -8.19 -5.11 -15.77
CA ASP A 250 -9.05 -3.93 -15.70
C ASP A 250 -9.01 -3.33 -14.28
N GLY A 251 -8.81 -4.17 -13.24
CA GLY A 251 -8.53 -3.76 -11.87
C GLY A 251 -7.25 -2.93 -11.73
N VAL A 252 -6.17 -3.32 -12.41
CA VAL A 252 -4.90 -2.55 -12.44
C VAL A 252 -5.12 -1.19 -13.10
N GLU A 253 -5.84 -1.12 -14.21
CA GLU A 253 -6.16 0.15 -14.88
C GLU A 253 -7.01 1.07 -13.99
N ARG A 254 -8.04 0.52 -13.32
CA ARG A 254 -8.84 1.26 -12.32
C ARG A 254 -7.97 1.77 -11.17
N SER A 255 -7.04 0.95 -10.68
CA SER A 255 -6.12 1.32 -9.61
C SER A 255 -5.25 2.51 -9.98
N ILE A 256 -4.69 2.52 -11.20
CA ILE A 256 -3.92 3.65 -11.73
C ILE A 256 -4.79 4.92 -11.79
N GLY A 257 -6.03 4.80 -12.20
CA GLY A 257 -7.01 5.90 -12.19
C GLY A 257 -7.27 6.43 -10.78
N ALA A 258 -7.52 5.54 -9.82
CA ALA A 258 -7.73 5.88 -8.41
C ALA A 258 -6.50 6.59 -7.80
N LEU A 259 -5.29 6.06 -8.04
CA LEU A 259 -4.05 6.67 -7.56
C LEU A 259 -3.88 8.11 -8.07
N LYS A 260 -4.18 8.36 -9.35
CA LYS A 260 -4.14 9.72 -9.93
C LYS A 260 -5.16 10.64 -9.26
N GLN A 261 -6.38 10.16 -9.00
CA GLN A 261 -7.43 10.97 -8.37
C GLN A 261 -7.08 11.36 -6.92
N ILE A 262 -6.45 10.47 -6.16
CA ILE A 262 -5.99 10.79 -4.80
C ILE A 262 -4.67 11.59 -4.78
N GLY A 263 -4.10 11.93 -5.92
CA GLY A 263 -2.85 12.67 -6.01
C GLY A 263 -1.59 11.82 -5.80
N TRP A 264 -1.70 10.50 -5.82
CA TRP A 264 -0.52 9.63 -5.75
C TRP A 264 0.15 9.58 -7.12
N SER A 265 1.26 10.28 -7.26
CA SER A 265 1.99 10.40 -8.52
C SER A 265 3.13 9.38 -8.62
N PRO A 266 3.51 8.96 -9.84
CA PRO A 266 4.76 8.23 -10.04
C PRO A 266 5.94 8.99 -9.44
N PHE A 267 6.91 8.25 -8.89
CA PHE A 267 8.09 8.85 -8.27
C PHE A 267 8.84 9.75 -9.25
N GLN A 268 9.22 10.93 -8.79
CA GLN A 268 10.08 11.87 -9.51
C GLN A 268 11.09 12.47 -8.53
N THR A 269 12.33 12.64 -8.99
CA THR A 269 13.34 13.38 -8.22
C THR A 269 13.01 14.87 -8.25
N LEU A 270 13.16 15.53 -7.10
CA LEU A 270 13.00 16.98 -6.98
C LEU A 270 14.20 17.73 -7.58
N GLN A 271 15.39 17.15 -7.47
CA GLN A 271 16.60 17.77 -7.98
C GLN A 271 16.63 17.79 -9.51
N PRO A 272 17.01 18.92 -10.15
CA PRO A 272 17.26 18.99 -11.58
C PRO A 272 18.33 18.01 -12.05
N MET A 273 18.24 17.54 -13.29
CA MET A 273 19.17 16.54 -13.86
C MET A 273 20.62 17.03 -13.99
N ASN A 274 20.85 18.34 -14.01
CA ASN A 274 22.18 18.95 -14.28
C ASN A 274 23.12 19.02 -13.05
N LYS A 275 22.89 18.32 -11.98
CA LYS A 275 23.70 18.35 -10.74
C LYS A 275 24.05 19.79 -10.32
N PRO A 276 23.09 20.62 -9.93
CA PRO A 276 23.32 22.03 -9.61
C PRO A 276 24.32 22.21 -8.45
N SER A 277 25.02 23.32 -8.45
CA SER A 277 25.93 23.69 -7.38
C SER A 277 25.19 23.95 -6.06
N THR A 278 25.94 23.97 -4.95
CA THR A 278 25.40 24.33 -3.62
C THR A 278 24.70 25.71 -3.65
N ALA A 279 25.29 26.69 -4.34
CA ALA A 279 24.74 28.05 -4.44
C ALA A 279 23.40 28.07 -5.20
N GLU A 280 23.31 27.36 -6.33
CA GLU A 280 22.08 27.27 -7.13
C GLU A 280 20.95 26.59 -6.36
N LEU A 281 21.23 25.49 -5.67
CA LEU A 281 20.23 24.84 -4.85
C LEU A 281 19.77 25.72 -3.68
N LEU A 282 20.67 26.37 -2.99
CA LEU A 282 20.32 27.27 -1.89
C LEU A 282 19.53 28.50 -2.36
N GLN A 283 19.90 29.07 -3.51
CA GLN A 283 19.14 30.15 -4.12
C GLN A 283 17.67 29.68 -4.40
N GLN A 284 17.53 28.49 -4.93
CA GLN A 284 16.20 27.93 -5.19
C GLN A 284 15.43 27.62 -3.90
N ILE A 285 16.10 27.10 -2.84
CA ILE A 285 15.48 26.84 -1.52
C ILE A 285 15.02 28.14 -0.86
N LEU A 286 15.82 29.19 -0.94
CA LEU A 286 15.59 30.48 -0.25
C LEU A 286 14.69 31.43 -1.06
N GLY A 287 14.68 31.30 -2.37
CA GLY A 287 14.13 32.30 -3.29
C GLY A 287 15.03 33.54 -3.50
N ASP A 288 16.16 33.63 -2.81
CA ASP A 288 17.11 34.75 -2.83
C ASP A 288 18.54 34.28 -3.13
N ALA A 289 19.30 35.07 -3.90
CA ALA A 289 20.72 34.82 -4.17
C ALA A 289 21.59 35.20 -2.97
N LYS A 290 21.71 34.32 -2.00
CA LYS A 290 22.58 34.47 -0.84
C LYS A 290 23.76 33.50 -0.95
N PRO A 291 25.00 33.95 -0.59
CA PRO A 291 26.15 33.06 -0.61
C PRO A 291 25.96 31.90 0.39
N PRO A 292 26.32 30.66 0.03
CA PRO A 292 26.30 29.53 0.94
C PRO A 292 27.16 29.78 2.18
N ARG A 293 26.64 29.44 3.36
CA ARG A 293 27.42 29.46 4.61
C ARG A 293 28.39 28.28 4.66
N SER A 294 29.40 28.35 5.55
CA SER A 294 30.40 27.28 5.67
C SER A 294 29.78 25.94 5.98
N LEU A 295 28.81 25.89 6.90
CA LEU A 295 28.02 24.69 7.20
C LEU A 295 27.39 24.05 5.95
N GLN A 296 26.78 24.87 5.10
CA GLN A 296 26.09 24.43 3.91
C GLN A 296 27.04 23.93 2.82
N ARG A 297 28.19 24.62 2.63
CA ARG A 297 29.23 24.21 1.68
C ARG A 297 29.88 22.89 2.07
N GLU A 298 30.31 22.78 3.33
CA GLU A 298 31.00 21.57 3.79
C GLU A 298 30.05 20.39 3.91
N GLY A 299 28.83 20.64 4.38
CA GLY A 299 27.77 19.60 4.42
C GLY A 299 27.42 19.10 3.01
N ASP A 300 27.27 19.97 2.01
CA ASP A 300 26.96 19.55 0.64
C ASP A 300 28.09 18.74 0.01
N LYS A 301 29.36 19.10 0.26
CA LYS A 301 30.49 18.28 -0.20
C LYS A 301 30.45 16.86 0.33
N LEU A 302 30.12 16.68 1.62
CA LEU A 302 29.95 15.35 2.21
C LEU A 302 28.80 14.59 1.55
N LEU A 303 27.66 15.25 1.36
CA LEU A 303 26.46 14.64 0.78
C LEU A 303 26.63 14.20 -0.67
N GLN A 304 27.43 14.93 -1.47
CA GLN A 304 27.71 14.57 -2.86
C GLN A 304 28.49 13.26 -3.02
N ALA A 305 29.22 12.84 -1.99
CA ALA A 305 29.98 11.59 -1.97
C ALA A 305 29.20 10.40 -1.43
N ILE A 306 28.01 10.63 -0.85
CA ILE A 306 27.24 9.60 -0.15
C ILE A 306 26.36 8.79 -1.12
N GLN A 307 26.37 7.48 -0.91
CA GLN A 307 25.43 6.54 -1.54
C GLN A 307 24.85 5.62 -0.45
N GLY A 308 23.52 5.44 -0.49
CA GLY A 308 22.82 4.57 0.44
C GLY A 308 22.28 5.28 1.71
N PRO A 309 21.68 4.51 2.64
CA PRO A 309 21.11 5.04 3.87
C PRO A 309 22.16 5.79 4.69
N THR A 310 21.81 7.00 5.15
CA THR A 310 22.76 7.91 5.78
C THR A 310 22.17 8.56 7.01
N LEU A 311 22.93 8.60 8.10
CA LEU A 311 22.68 9.43 9.28
C LEU A 311 23.63 10.62 9.26
N MET A 312 23.07 11.83 9.22
CA MET A 312 23.84 13.09 9.28
C MET A 312 23.50 13.83 10.58
N LEU A 313 24.48 14.04 11.44
CA LEU A 313 24.36 14.88 12.63
C LEU A 313 24.90 16.27 12.34
N VAL A 314 24.09 17.31 12.61
CA VAL A 314 24.43 18.71 12.36
C VAL A 314 24.36 19.50 13.66
N GLU A 315 25.51 19.92 14.18
CA GLU A 315 25.63 20.83 15.34
C GLU A 315 26.13 22.19 14.87
N ALA A 316 25.36 23.24 15.12
CA ALA A 316 25.71 24.62 14.77
C ALA A 316 24.86 25.59 15.58
N PRO A 317 25.40 26.84 15.83
CA PRO A 317 24.66 27.91 16.50
C PRO A 317 23.32 28.25 15.82
N MET A 318 22.47 28.97 16.52
CA MET A 318 21.24 29.52 15.91
C MET A 318 21.57 30.47 14.77
N GLY A 319 20.77 30.48 13.72
CA GLY A 319 20.98 31.36 12.57
C GLY A 319 21.96 30.85 11.52
N GLU A 320 22.66 29.73 11.73
CA GLU A 320 23.65 29.18 10.77
C GLU A 320 23.05 28.45 9.55
N GLY A 321 21.74 28.48 9.37
CA GLY A 321 21.07 27.89 8.19
C GLY A 321 20.93 26.39 8.25
N LYS A 322 20.73 25.81 9.45
CA LYS A 322 20.50 24.36 9.63
C LYS A 322 19.28 23.82 8.86
N THR A 323 18.21 24.60 8.77
CA THR A 323 17.00 24.18 8.04
C THR A 323 17.25 24.11 6.55
N GLU A 324 17.92 25.11 5.98
CA GLU A 324 18.32 25.12 4.57
C GLU A 324 19.27 23.96 4.27
N MET A 325 20.20 23.67 5.22
CA MET A 325 21.06 22.51 5.11
C MET A 325 20.26 21.18 5.12
N ALA A 326 19.20 21.08 5.92
CA ALA A 326 18.34 19.90 5.95
C ALA A 326 17.58 19.70 4.61
N PHE A 327 17.06 20.78 4.03
CA PHE A 327 16.43 20.71 2.70
C PHE A 327 17.43 20.37 1.59
N LEU A 328 18.64 20.95 1.64
CA LEU A 328 19.72 20.61 0.74
C LEU A 328 20.11 19.13 0.86
N ALA A 329 20.22 18.63 2.09
CA ALA A 329 20.50 17.22 2.35
C ALA A 329 19.38 16.32 1.78
N HIS A 330 18.12 16.70 1.98
CA HIS A 330 17.00 15.98 1.39
C HIS A 330 17.10 15.89 -0.13
N LEU A 331 17.40 17.00 -0.83
CA LEU A 331 17.53 17.01 -2.28
C LEU A 331 18.66 16.08 -2.77
N ARG A 332 19.83 16.14 -2.13
CA ARG A 332 20.99 15.29 -2.49
C ARG A 332 20.70 13.81 -2.23
N LEU A 333 20.18 13.51 -1.04
CA LEU A 333 19.87 12.13 -0.65
C LEU A 333 18.70 11.55 -1.43
N GLN A 334 17.68 12.36 -1.77
CA GLN A 334 16.59 11.91 -2.63
C GLN A 334 17.10 11.57 -4.04
N ALA A 335 17.96 12.38 -4.60
CA ALA A 335 18.56 12.10 -5.91
C ALA A 335 19.44 10.84 -5.89
N ALA A 336 20.20 10.62 -4.80
CA ALA A 336 21.09 9.46 -4.66
C ALA A 336 20.32 8.17 -4.33
N ASN A 337 19.34 8.24 -3.43
CA ASN A 337 18.66 7.07 -2.86
C ASN A 337 17.23 6.86 -3.39
N GLN A 338 16.70 7.83 -4.15
CA GLN A 338 15.36 7.77 -4.73
C GLN A 338 14.25 7.54 -3.67
N HIS A 339 14.37 8.12 -2.47
CA HIS A 339 13.31 8.05 -1.48
C HIS A 339 12.15 9.00 -1.83
N ARG A 340 10.91 8.60 -1.50
CA ARG A 340 9.70 9.32 -1.92
C ARG A 340 9.40 10.53 -1.05
N GLY A 341 9.52 10.43 0.26
CA GLY A 341 9.00 11.40 1.21
C GLY A 341 10.06 12.15 2.01
N LEU A 342 9.64 13.26 2.63
CA LEU A 342 10.35 14.00 3.65
C LEU A 342 9.51 14.03 4.92
N TYR A 343 10.06 13.59 6.04
CA TYR A 343 9.44 13.70 7.36
C TYR A 343 10.26 14.62 8.26
N VAL A 344 9.62 15.63 8.83
CA VAL A 344 10.26 16.60 9.73
C VAL A 344 9.65 16.49 11.13
N ALA A 345 10.42 16.02 12.10
CA ALA A 345 10.00 15.95 13.51
C ALA A 345 10.53 17.14 14.30
N LEU A 346 9.67 17.83 15.03
CA LEU A 346 9.99 19.01 15.82
C LEU A 346 9.39 18.90 17.23
N PRO A 347 10.05 19.47 18.26
CA PRO A 347 9.66 19.24 19.64
C PRO A 347 8.38 19.98 20.07
N THR A 348 7.96 21.03 19.33
CA THR A 348 6.78 21.82 19.71
C THR A 348 5.87 22.11 18.53
N GLN A 349 4.56 22.33 18.80
CA GLN A 349 3.58 22.69 17.78
C GLN A 349 3.91 24.03 17.09
N ALA A 350 4.41 25.01 17.83
CA ALA A 350 4.77 26.33 17.28
C ALA A 350 5.89 26.22 16.25
N THR A 351 6.93 25.42 16.53
CA THR A 351 8.02 25.17 15.56
C THR A 351 7.54 24.34 14.38
N GLY A 352 6.57 23.42 14.60
CA GLY A 352 5.92 22.65 13.55
C GLY A 352 5.17 23.54 12.56
N ASN A 353 4.36 24.47 13.07
CA ASN A 353 3.63 25.42 12.23
C ASN A 353 4.55 26.30 11.39
N ALA A 354 5.64 26.85 11.98
CA ALA A 354 6.61 27.65 11.26
C ALA A 354 7.38 26.84 10.19
N MET A 355 7.68 25.58 10.49
CA MET A 355 8.35 24.69 9.55
C MET A 355 7.43 24.27 8.40
N PHE A 356 6.13 24.11 8.65
CA PHE A 356 5.16 23.78 7.62
C PHE A 356 5.16 24.77 6.47
N GLN A 357 5.13 26.08 6.78
CA GLN A 357 5.20 27.14 5.77
C GLN A 357 6.53 27.11 4.99
N ARG A 358 7.65 26.81 5.67
CA ARG A 358 8.97 26.71 5.02
C ARG A 358 9.05 25.48 4.11
N ALA A 359 8.54 24.35 4.56
CA ALA A 359 8.46 23.13 3.75
C ALA A 359 7.54 23.32 2.53
N HIS A 360 6.40 23.99 2.69
CA HIS A 360 5.49 24.32 1.59
C HIS A 360 6.20 25.13 0.50
N ARG A 361 6.86 26.27 0.87
CA ARG A 361 7.63 27.07 -0.08
C ARG A 361 8.77 26.29 -0.76
N PHE A 362 9.46 25.46 0.02
CA PHE A 362 10.50 24.60 -0.52
C PHE A 362 9.95 23.66 -1.58
N LEU A 363 8.82 23.01 -1.31
CA LEU A 363 8.20 22.08 -2.26
C LEU A 363 7.66 22.81 -3.49
N GLU A 364 7.04 23.97 -3.36
CA GLU A 364 6.59 24.80 -4.50
C GLU A 364 7.73 25.15 -5.46
N ASN A 365 8.92 25.39 -4.94
CA ASN A 365 10.08 25.72 -5.75
C ASN A 365 10.68 24.55 -6.54
N PHE A 366 10.47 23.31 -6.07
CA PHE A 366 11.09 22.11 -6.65
C PHE A 366 10.07 21.15 -7.27
N ALA A 367 8.83 21.12 -6.80
CA ALA A 367 7.84 20.20 -7.29
C ALA A 367 7.21 20.67 -8.61
N LYS A 368 7.26 19.84 -9.62
CA LYS A 368 6.51 20.02 -10.87
C LYS A 368 5.12 19.40 -10.86
N VAL A 369 4.81 18.71 -9.78
CA VAL A 369 3.54 18.01 -9.54
C VAL A 369 3.01 18.37 -8.17
N HIS A 370 1.71 18.24 -7.97
CA HIS A 370 1.12 18.43 -6.65
C HIS A 370 1.74 17.43 -5.67
N LEU A 371 2.31 17.95 -4.56
CA LEU A 371 2.86 17.14 -3.48
C LEU A 371 1.94 17.23 -2.27
N ASP A 372 1.68 16.07 -1.66
CA ASP A 372 0.90 15.99 -0.45
C ASP A 372 1.73 16.44 0.76
N LEU A 373 1.33 17.54 1.38
CA LEU A 373 1.98 18.12 2.54
C LEU A 373 1.04 18.03 3.76
N GLN A 374 1.50 17.38 4.81
CA GLN A 374 0.73 17.18 6.04
C GLN A 374 1.39 17.84 7.24
N LEU A 375 0.58 18.48 8.08
CA LEU A 375 0.96 18.91 9.42
C LEU A 375 0.27 18.00 10.45
N VAL A 376 1.07 17.33 11.30
CA VAL A 376 0.56 16.34 12.25
C VAL A 376 0.88 16.76 13.69
N HIS A 377 -0.10 17.32 14.38
CA HIS A 377 -0.09 17.56 15.84
C HIS A 377 -1.52 17.86 16.34
N GLY A 378 -1.73 17.91 17.65
CA GLY A 378 -3.08 18.08 18.25
C GLY A 378 -3.83 19.34 17.82
N GLY A 379 -3.14 20.41 17.42
CA GLY A 379 -3.72 21.67 16.94
C GLY A 379 -3.70 21.87 15.41
N ALA A 380 -3.28 20.89 14.64
CA ALA A 380 -3.08 21.05 13.19
C ALA A 380 -4.37 21.46 12.43
N ALA A 381 -5.53 20.97 12.86
CA ALA A 381 -6.82 21.32 12.25
C ALA A 381 -7.19 22.80 12.38
N MET A 382 -6.61 23.52 13.33
CA MET A 382 -6.82 24.95 13.55
C MET A 382 -5.77 25.83 12.87
N ASN A 383 -4.78 25.24 12.20
CA ASN A 383 -3.77 25.99 11.48
C ASN A 383 -4.36 26.57 10.19
N ALA A 384 -4.28 27.90 10.04
CA ALA A 384 -4.85 28.63 8.90
C ALA A 384 -4.26 28.17 7.55
N ASP A 385 -2.97 27.87 7.48
CA ASP A 385 -2.31 27.43 6.24
C ASP A 385 -2.80 26.05 5.83
N VAL A 386 -3.01 25.14 6.81
CA VAL A 386 -3.57 23.82 6.57
C VAL A 386 -5.03 23.92 6.08
N GLN A 387 -5.82 24.83 6.68
CA GLN A 387 -7.19 25.08 6.25
C GLN A 387 -7.24 25.66 4.84
N GLN A 388 -6.35 26.61 4.53
CA GLN A 388 -6.26 27.21 3.21
C GLN A 388 -5.87 26.18 2.14
N LEU A 389 -4.87 25.32 2.40
CA LEU A 389 -4.49 24.23 1.49
C LEU A 389 -5.64 23.24 1.26
N ARG A 390 -6.39 22.90 2.32
CA ARG A 390 -7.59 22.05 2.21
C ARG A 390 -8.69 22.75 1.40
N GLY A 391 -8.95 24.03 1.63
CA GLY A 391 -9.94 24.80 0.90
C GLY A 391 -9.61 24.96 -0.59
N ILE A 392 -8.35 25.09 -0.95
CA ILE A 392 -7.90 25.10 -2.35
C ILE A 392 -8.15 23.74 -3.01
N ASN A 393 -7.86 22.64 -2.30
CA ASN A 393 -8.10 21.28 -2.81
C ASN A 393 -9.62 21.01 -2.97
N ASP A 394 -10.45 21.49 -2.07
CA ASP A 394 -11.92 21.36 -2.15
C ASP A 394 -12.52 22.17 -3.31
N SER A 395 -11.86 23.28 -3.72
CA SER A 395 -12.33 24.16 -4.82
C SER A 395 -11.92 23.68 -6.22
N VAL A 396 -10.98 22.76 -6.34
CA VAL A 396 -10.48 22.21 -7.64
C VAL A 396 -11.27 20.96 -8.08
N GLY A 397 -12.48 20.77 -7.54
CA GLY A 397 -13.43 19.72 -7.89
C GLY A 397 -13.06 18.36 -7.31
N ASP A 398 -14.01 17.73 -6.68
CA ASP A 398 -14.17 16.36 -6.14
C ASP A 398 -12.97 15.40 -5.98
N SER A 399 -11.73 15.84 -6.16
CA SER A 399 -10.55 15.03 -5.88
C SER A 399 -10.16 15.17 -4.40
N ILE A 400 -10.59 14.21 -3.59
CA ILE A 400 -10.07 14.05 -2.23
C ILE A 400 -8.56 13.84 -2.35
N SER A 401 -7.74 14.76 -1.83
CA SER A 401 -6.29 14.56 -1.78
C SER A 401 -5.96 13.30 -0.98
N ALA A 402 -4.83 12.64 -1.27
CA ALA A 402 -4.39 11.47 -0.50
C ALA A 402 -4.37 11.77 1.01
N SER A 403 -3.95 12.98 1.41
CA SER A 403 -3.97 13.44 2.81
C SER A 403 -5.37 13.61 3.37
N GLY A 404 -6.31 14.17 2.61
CA GLY A 404 -7.70 14.31 3.01
C GLY A 404 -8.36 12.95 3.20
N TRP A 405 -8.15 12.03 2.28
CA TRP A 405 -8.66 10.68 2.33
C TRP A 405 -8.06 9.87 3.50
N LEU A 406 -6.74 9.95 3.72
CA LEU A 406 -6.06 9.28 4.82
C LEU A 406 -6.42 9.89 6.18
N SER A 407 -6.59 11.20 6.30
CA SER A 407 -6.94 11.89 7.55
C SER A 407 -8.37 11.58 8.01
N GLN A 408 -9.31 11.37 7.10
CA GLN A 408 -10.67 10.97 7.43
C GLN A 408 -10.74 9.57 8.08
N ARG A 409 -9.77 8.72 7.85
CA ARG A 409 -9.74 7.35 8.37
C ARG A 409 -9.07 7.21 9.73
N ARG A 410 -8.94 8.21 10.55
CA ARG A 410 -8.55 8.20 12.00
C ARG A 410 -7.61 7.06 12.47
N ARG A 411 -6.85 6.44 11.57
CA ARG A 411 -5.89 5.40 11.91
C ARG A 411 -4.49 6.00 11.82
N PRO A 412 -3.62 5.76 12.81
CA PRO A 412 -2.23 6.10 12.61
C PRO A 412 -1.78 5.34 11.38
N LEU A 413 -1.43 6.06 10.32
CA LEU A 413 -0.57 5.51 9.31
C LEU A 413 0.62 4.97 10.07
N LEU A 414 0.77 3.68 10.10
CA LEU A 414 2.06 3.09 10.41
C LEU A 414 2.98 3.72 9.38
N SER A 415 3.75 4.70 9.83
CA SER A 415 4.72 5.43 9.02
C SER A 415 5.81 4.45 8.58
N ALA A 416 5.50 3.73 7.52
CA ALA A 416 6.42 2.84 6.83
C ALA A 416 6.79 3.44 5.47
N TYR A 417 6.70 4.77 5.37
CA TYR A 417 7.19 5.50 4.21
C TYR A 417 8.14 6.60 4.66
#